data_2ea8d8412ef0542be099a029e6e226f2
#
_entry.id   2ea8d8412ef0542be099a029e6e226f2
#
_cell.length_a   1.000
_cell.length_b   1.000
_cell.length_c   1.000
_cell.angle_alpha   90.00
_cell.angle_beta   90.00
_cell.angle_gamma   90.00
#
_symmetry.space_group_name_H-M   'P 1'
#
loop_
_entity.id
_entity.type
_entity.pdbx_description
1 polymer ?
#
loop_
_entity_poly.entity_id
_entity_poly.type
_entity_poly.pdbx_seq_one_letter_code
_entity_poly.pdbx_strand_id
1 'polypeptide(L)'
;VLATGIAPRQLPLEGINHPKVLSYIEVLRDKKPVGKRVAVIGAGGIGMDTSEYLTHDPSHAPASIDINEYLREWGIDKTLQARSGIEGMSEEVAPSPREVYLLQRKNKKITGPGKTTGWAHRAVLLKKGVHMITGVEYQKIDDVGLHISINGQTQVLEVDNVIICAGQDPQRELQATV
;
A
#
# COMPACT_ATOMS: atom_id res chain seq x y z
N VAL A 1 -8.37 22.19 22.72
CA VAL A 1 -8.25 21.15 21.68
C VAL A 1 -7.03 20.30 22.02
N LEU A 2 -7.20 18.96 22.12
CA LEU A 2 -6.10 18.02 22.29
C LEU A 2 -5.77 17.41 20.91
N ALA A 3 -4.54 17.58 20.47
CA ALA A 3 -4.03 17.07 19.18
C ALA A 3 -2.74 16.26 19.41
N THR A 4 -2.82 15.27 20.28
CA THR A 4 -1.69 14.47 20.78
C THR A 4 -1.20 13.38 19.81
N GLY A 5 -1.86 13.25 18.64
CA GLY A 5 -1.45 12.30 17.61
C GLY A 5 -2.02 10.90 17.81
N ILE A 6 -1.41 9.96 17.08
CA ILE A 6 -1.84 8.56 17.00
C ILE A 6 -0.64 7.61 17.17
N ALA A 7 -0.93 6.36 17.50
CA ALA A 7 0.01 5.25 17.42
C ALA A 7 -0.53 4.16 16.48
N PRO A 8 0.33 3.37 15.82
CA PRO A 8 -0.10 2.21 15.07
C PRO A 8 -0.83 1.23 15.97
N ARG A 9 -1.99 0.73 15.51
CA ARG A 9 -2.73 -0.29 16.24
C ARG A 9 -1.99 -1.62 16.19
N GLN A 10 -1.90 -2.28 17.33
CA GLN A 10 -1.45 -3.67 17.39
C GLN A 10 -2.59 -4.60 17.02
N LEU A 11 -2.33 -5.53 16.09
CA LEU A 11 -3.30 -6.55 15.69
C LEU A 11 -3.14 -7.80 16.56
N PRO A 12 -4.24 -8.39 17.03
CA PRO A 12 -4.22 -9.70 17.69
C PRO A 12 -4.09 -10.81 16.62
N LEU A 13 -2.90 -10.98 16.07
CA LEU A 13 -2.59 -11.95 15.03
C LEU A 13 -1.44 -12.83 15.50
N GLU A 14 -1.62 -14.15 15.40
CA GLU A 14 -0.55 -15.11 15.71
C GLU A 14 0.66 -14.84 14.81
N GLY A 15 1.85 -14.79 15.43
CA GLY A 15 3.08 -14.45 14.73
C GLY A 15 3.28 -12.95 14.44
N ILE A 16 2.52 -12.05 15.08
CA ILE A 16 2.65 -10.59 14.88
C ILE A 16 4.05 -10.06 15.22
N ASN A 17 4.78 -10.74 16.10
CA ASN A 17 6.15 -10.42 16.50
C ASN A 17 7.22 -11.15 15.67
N HIS A 18 6.82 -11.84 14.60
CA HIS A 18 7.74 -12.55 13.71
C HIS A 18 8.71 -11.57 13.03
N PRO A 19 9.99 -11.91 12.80
CA PRO A 19 10.98 -11.02 12.15
C PRO A 19 10.59 -10.49 10.76
N LYS A 20 9.70 -11.16 10.05
CA LYS A 20 9.13 -10.70 8.77
C LYS A 20 8.17 -9.52 8.93
N VAL A 21 7.64 -9.28 10.12
CA VAL A 21 6.63 -8.25 10.36
C VAL A 21 7.32 -6.91 10.59
N LEU A 22 6.85 -5.90 9.87
CA LEU A 22 7.28 -4.52 10.00
C LEU A 22 6.04 -3.61 10.14
N SER A 23 6.18 -2.55 10.90
CA SER A 23 5.22 -1.46 10.88
C SER A 23 5.47 -0.55 9.68
N TYR A 24 4.45 0.18 9.22
CA TYR A 24 4.62 1.20 8.19
C TYR A 24 5.62 2.29 8.60
N ILE A 25 5.78 2.55 9.91
CA ILE A 25 6.75 3.52 10.44
C ILE A 25 8.18 3.05 10.16
N GLU A 26 8.47 1.79 10.46
CA GLU A 26 9.79 1.19 10.20
C GLU A 26 10.15 1.23 8.71
N VAL A 27 9.16 1.04 7.84
CA VAL A 27 9.36 1.06 6.38
C VAL A 27 9.52 2.49 5.85
N LEU A 28 8.60 3.40 6.20
CA LEU A 28 8.53 4.72 5.59
C LEU A 28 9.48 5.73 6.25
N ARG A 29 9.57 5.74 7.58
CA ARG A 29 10.41 6.66 8.35
C ARG A 29 11.82 6.11 8.55
N ASP A 30 11.91 4.88 9.08
CA ASP A 30 13.18 4.30 9.52
C ASP A 30 13.92 3.61 8.36
N LYS A 31 13.28 3.51 7.17
CA LYS A 31 13.86 2.96 5.94
C LYS A 31 14.41 1.55 6.08
N LYS A 32 13.79 0.73 6.95
CA LYS A 32 14.19 -0.68 7.06
C LYS A 32 14.09 -1.38 5.71
N PRO A 33 15.06 -2.25 5.38
CA PRO A 33 15.04 -2.99 4.13
C PRO A 33 13.81 -3.92 4.06
N VAL A 34 13.20 -3.97 2.88
CA VAL A 34 12.04 -4.80 2.58
C VAL A 34 12.37 -5.70 1.40
N GLY A 35 12.04 -6.98 1.49
CA GLY A 35 12.28 -7.98 0.46
C GLY A 35 11.45 -7.77 -0.80
N LYS A 36 11.46 -8.76 -1.69
CA LYS A 36 10.83 -8.67 -3.01
C LYS A 36 9.33 -8.96 -3.00
N ARG A 37 8.86 -9.83 -2.10
CA ARG A 37 7.44 -10.23 -2.00
C ARG A 37 6.88 -9.71 -0.68
N VAL A 38 5.86 -8.87 -0.73
CA VAL A 38 5.39 -8.10 0.41
C VAL A 38 3.87 -8.15 0.54
N ALA A 39 3.38 -8.49 1.73
CA ALA A 39 1.97 -8.35 2.08
C ALA A 39 1.76 -7.08 2.91
N VAL A 40 0.83 -6.23 2.50
CA VAL A 40 0.42 -5.02 3.23
C VAL A 40 -0.96 -5.27 3.85
N ILE A 41 -1.03 -5.34 5.16
CA ILE A 41 -2.28 -5.55 5.90
C ILE A 41 -2.94 -4.20 6.18
N GLY A 42 -4.08 -3.96 5.52
CA GLY A 42 -4.88 -2.75 5.67
C GLY A 42 -4.84 -1.85 4.44
N ALA A 43 -5.96 -1.79 3.70
CA ALA A 43 -6.12 -1.01 2.47
C ALA A 43 -6.77 0.37 2.73
N GLY A 44 -6.39 1.03 3.82
CA GLY A 44 -6.67 2.44 4.08
C GLY A 44 -5.64 3.35 3.40
N GLY A 45 -5.67 4.66 3.69
CA GLY A 45 -4.71 5.64 3.14
C GLY A 45 -3.27 5.19 3.31
N ILE A 46 -2.86 4.91 4.55
CA ILE A 46 -1.48 4.48 4.85
C ILE A 46 -1.08 3.20 4.09
N GLY A 47 -1.99 2.22 3.98
CA GLY A 47 -1.69 0.99 3.23
C GLY A 47 -1.53 1.23 1.73
N MET A 48 -2.31 2.13 1.15
CA MET A 48 -2.16 2.52 -0.25
C MET A 48 -0.86 3.30 -0.48
N ASP A 49 -0.56 4.30 0.37
CA ASP A 49 0.67 5.09 0.30
C ASP A 49 1.92 4.20 0.49
N THR A 50 1.85 3.26 1.44
CA THR A 50 2.94 2.27 1.66
C THR A 50 3.12 1.37 0.44
N SER A 51 2.02 0.90 -0.17
CA SER A 51 2.08 0.08 -1.39
C SER A 51 2.69 0.85 -2.56
N GLU A 52 2.34 2.12 -2.73
CA GLU A 52 2.93 2.99 -3.76
C GLU A 52 4.43 3.19 -3.53
N TYR A 53 4.83 3.49 -2.30
CA TYR A 53 6.24 3.59 -1.92
C TYR A 53 7.03 2.31 -2.22
N LEU A 54 6.47 1.13 -1.93
CA LEU A 54 7.11 -0.17 -2.16
C LEU A 54 7.26 -0.52 -3.64
N THR A 55 6.37 -0.01 -4.49
CA THR A 55 6.39 -0.24 -5.94
C THR A 55 7.23 0.78 -6.71
N HIS A 56 7.73 1.83 -6.04
CA HIS A 56 8.60 2.80 -6.66
C HIS A 56 10.02 2.25 -6.82
N ASP A 57 10.57 2.38 -8.02
CA ASP A 57 11.98 2.10 -8.30
C ASP A 57 12.82 3.35 -7.97
N PRO A 58 13.73 3.28 -6.99
CA PRO A 58 14.54 4.43 -6.60
C PRO A 58 15.52 4.93 -7.70
N SER A 59 15.72 4.17 -8.78
CA SER A 59 16.50 4.61 -9.93
C SER A 59 15.76 5.61 -10.83
N HIS A 60 14.44 5.78 -10.64
CA HIS A 60 13.61 6.73 -11.36
C HIS A 60 13.13 7.85 -10.43
N ALA A 61 13.00 9.05 -10.98
CA ALA A 61 12.35 10.14 -10.24
C ALA A 61 10.86 9.79 -10.01
N PRO A 62 10.29 10.05 -8.81
CA PRO A 62 8.87 9.82 -8.61
C PRO A 62 8.03 10.79 -9.45
N ALA A 63 6.95 10.27 -10.05
CA ALA A 63 6.01 11.06 -10.85
C ALA A 63 5.41 12.26 -10.07
N SER A 64 5.43 12.23 -8.74
CA SER A 64 4.97 13.34 -7.89
C SER A 64 5.87 14.58 -7.94
N ILE A 65 7.11 14.46 -8.38
CA ILE A 65 8.08 15.57 -8.46
C ILE A 65 8.64 15.79 -9.87
N ASP A 66 8.40 14.88 -10.79
CA ASP A 66 8.81 15.01 -12.20
C ASP A 66 7.58 14.95 -13.13
N ILE A 67 7.25 16.11 -13.72
CA ILE A 67 6.10 16.22 -14.61
C ILE A 67 6.23 15.35 -15.86
N ASN A 68 7.42 15.13 -16.37
CA ASN A 68 7.62 14.31 -17.57
C ASN A 68 7.40 12.84 -17.24
N GLU A 69 7.83 12.39 -16.06
CA GLU A 69 7.55 11.05 -15.55
C GLU A 69 6.03 10.83 -15.37
N TYR A 70 5.34 11.81 -14.75
CA TYR A 70 3.90 11.77 -14.61
C TYR A 70 3.18 11.65 -15.96
N LEU A 71 3.54 12.50 -16.93
CA LEU A 71 2.93 12.49 -18.26
C LEU A 71 3.16 11.16 -18.99
N ARG A 72 4.36 10.59 -18.84
CA ARG A 72 4.72 9.30 -19.42
C ARG A 72 3.92 8.14 -18.79
N GLU A 73 3.87 8.08 -17.45
CA GLU A 73 3.09 7.06 -16.73
C GLU A 73 1.59 7.08 -17.10
N TRP A 74 1.05 8.26 -17.44
CA TRP A 74 -0.36 8.43 -17.78
C TRP A 74 -0.63 8.47 -19.28
N GLY A 75 0.39 8.36 -20.12
CA GLY A 75 0.25 8.44 -21.58
C GLY A 75 -0.31 9.78 -22.04
N ILE A 76 0.19 10.89 -21.50
CA ILE A 76 -0.30 12.23 -21.80
C ILE A 76 0.69 12.94 -22.73
N ASP A 77 0.20 13.41 -23.89
CA ASP A 77 0.95 14.23 -24.84
C ASP A 77 1.04 15.68 -24.37
N LYS A 78 2.26 16.11 -24.03
CA LYS A 78 2.58 17.48 -23.64
C LYS A 78 2.62 18.45 -24.83
N THR A 79 2.80 17.94 -26.05
CA THR A 79 2.98 18.76 -27.25
C THR A 79 1.67 19.21 -27.85
N LEU A 80 0.55 18.75 -27.35
CA LEU A 80 -0.81 19.02 -27.82
C LEU A 80 -1.08 18.57 -29.27
N GLN A 81 -0.32 17.59 -29.76
CA GLN A 81 -0.53 17.00 -31.09
C GLN A 81 -1.60 15.90 -31.04
N ALA A 82 -1.63 15.13 -29.96
CA ALA A 82 -2.64 14.11 -29.75
C ALA A 82 -4.00 14.74 -29.40
N ARG A 83 -5.08 14.28 -30.06
CA ARG A 83 -6.43 14.72 -29.71
C ARG A 83 -6.74 14.44 -28.25
N SER A 84 -7.26 15.45 -27.54
CA SER A 84 -7.51 15.41 -26.09
C SER A 84 -6.25 15.12 -25.26
N GLY A 85 -5.04 15.23 -25.85
CA GLY A 85 -3.77 14.95 -25.18
C GLY A 85 -3.48 13.49 -24.92
N ILE A 86 -4.30 12.55 -25.40
CA ILE A 86 -4.17 11.12 -25.11
C ILE A 86 -4.39 10.18 -26.31
N GLU A 87 -5.02 10.64 -27.41
CA GLU A 87 -5.32 9.77 -28.55
C GLU A 87 -4.04 9.26 -29.21
N GLY A 88 -3.89 7.94 -29.28
CA GLY A 88 -2.69 7.29 -29.83
C GLY A 88 -1.48 7.25 -28.90
N MET A 89 -1.60 7.81 -27.68
CA MET A 89 -0.56 7.71 -26.66
C MET A 89 -0.64 6.38 -25.92
N SER A 90 0.49 5.87 -25.48
CA SER A 90 0.60 4.69 -24.62
C SER A 90 1.15 5.07 -23.25
N GLU A 91 0.65 4.38 -22.23
CA GLU A 91 1.16 4.49 -20.86
C GLU A 91 2.48 3.73 -20.73
N GLU A 92 3.48 4.37 -20.14
CA GLU A 92 4.79 3.76 -19.88
C GLU A 92 5.06 3.79 -18.39
N VAL A 93 4.67 2.72 -17.70
CA VAL A 93 4.86 2.58 -16.25
C VAL A 93 6.13 1.78 -15.99
N ALA A 94 7.04 2.34 -15.18
CA ALA A 94 8.23 1.63 -14.75
C ALA A 94 7.83 0.36 -13.95
N PRO A 95 8.48 -0.79 -14.20
CA PRO A 95 8.16 -2.03 -13.50
C PRO A 95 8.41 -1.89 -12.00
N SER A 96 7.51 -2.44 -11.18
CA SER A 96 7.70 -2.47 -9.74
C SER A 96 8.90 -3.35 -9.36
N PRO A 97 9.81 -2.91 -8.48
CA PRO A 97 10.91 -3.74 -7.97
C PRO A 97 10.43 -4.82 -7.00
N ARG A 98 9.15 -4.78 -6.60
CA ARG A 98 8.53 -5.71 -5.65
C ARG A 98 7.17 -6.18 -6.10
N GLU A 99 6.82 -7.41 -5.74
CA GLU A 99 5.48 -7.95 -5.81
C GLU A 99 4.74 -7.58 -4.52
N VAL A 100 3.68 -6.78 -4.63
CA VAL A 100 2.96 -6.23 -3.46
C VAL A 100 1.53 -6.74 -3.44
N TYR A 101 1.12 -7.30 -2.29
CA TYR A 101 -0.24 -7.74 -1.99
C TYR A 101 -0.88 -6.77 -1.00
N LEU A 102 -1.83 -5.97 -1.45
CA LEU A 102 -2.61 -5.06 -0.59
C LEU A 102 -3.89 -5.75 -0.13
N LEU A 103 -4.02 -5.99 1.18
CA LEU A 103 -5.02 -6.86 1.76
C LEU A 103 -6.07 -6.09 2.55
N GLN A 104 -7.35 -6.47 2.38
CA GLN A 104 -8.47 -5.88 3.11
C GLN A 104 -9.41 -6.95 3.66
N ARG A 105 -9.80 -6.84 4.95
CA ARG A 105 -10.80 -7.72 5.56
C ARG A 105 -12.20 -7.57 4.98
N LYS A 106 -12.61 -6.31 4.70
CA LYS A 106 -13.94 -6.05 4.13
C LYS A 106 -14.02 -6.63 2.72
N ASN A 107 -15.07 -7.41 2.47
CA ASN A 107 -15.34 -7.95 1.13
C ASN A 107 -16.04 -6.89 0.25
N LYS A 108 -15.30 -5.81 -0.08
CA LYS A 108 -15.74 -4.76 -0.97
C LYS A 108 -14.53 -4.18 -1.72
N LYS A 109 -14.78 -3.64 -2.91
CA LYS A 109 -13.75 -3.00 -3.72
C LYS A 109 -12.93 -1.98 -2.91
N ILE A 110 -11.62 -2.06 -3.02
CA ILE A 110 -10.70 -1.04 -2.50
C ILE A 110 -10.81 0.19 -3.41
N THR A 111 -11.31 1.29 -2.88
CA THR A 111 -11.58 2.52 -3.66
C THR A 111 -10.58 3.64 -3.38
N GLY A 112 -9.71 3.45 -2.39
CA GLY A 112 -8.77 4.46 -1.92
C GLY A 112 -9.36 5.46 -0.93
N PRO A 113 -8.53 6.28 -0.31
CA PRO A 113 -8.93 7.30 0.62
C PRO A 113 -9.54 8.49 -0.14
N GLY A 114 -10.72 8.92 0.30
CA GLY A 114 -11.38 10.09 -0.28
C GLY A 114 -12.18 9.83 -1.56
N LYS A 115 -13.19 10.69 -1.76
CA LYS A 115 -14.12 10.57 -2.89
C LYS A 115 -13.55 11.16 -4.18
N THR A 116 -12.62 12.08 -4.09
CA THR A 116 -12.10 12.86 -5.22
C THR A 116 -10.86 12.24 -5.85
N THR A 117 -9.89 11.77 -5.07
CA THR A 117 -8.57 11.31 -5.55
C THR A 117 -8.34 9.80 -5.40
N GLY A 118 -9.19 9.11 -4.65
CA GLY A 118 -9.01 7.67 -4.38
C GLY A 118 -8.99 6.82 -5.64
N TRP A 119 -9.73 7.20 -6.68
CA TRP A 119 -9.72 6.48 -7.95
C TRP A 119 -8.36 6.56 -8.66
N ALA A 120 -7.72 7.75 -8.65
CA ALA A 120 -6.41 7.95 -9.26
C ALA A 120 -5.34 7.14 -8.53
N HIS A 121 -5.32 7.21 -7.19
CA HIS A 121 -4.40 6.42 -6.36
C HIS A 121 -4.56 4.91 -6.62
N ARG A 122 -5.82 4.43 -6.66
CA ARG A 122 -6.08 3.04 -7.02
C ARG A 122 -5.59 2.68 -8.43
N ALA A 123 -5.76 3.58 -9.40
CA ALA A 123 -5.29 3.37 -10.77
C ALA A 123 -3.76 3.22 -10.83
N VAL A 124 -3.02 4.10 -10.14
CA VAL A 124 -1.55 4.01 -10.03
C VAL A 124 -1.11 2.65 -9.49
N LEU A 125 -1.70 2.20 -8.38
CA LEU A 125 -1.35 0.91 -7.79
C LEU A 125 -1.63 -0.27 -8.72
N LEU A 126 -2.74 -0.23 -9.46
CA LEU A 126 -3.05 -1.27 -10.45
C LEU A 126 -2.08 -1.27 -11.63
N LYS A 127 -1.71 -0.08 -12.15
CA LYS A 127 -0.70 0.06 -13.20
C LYS A 127 0.65 -0.50 -12.76
N LYS A 128 1.01 -0.33 -11.47
CA LYS A 128 2.24 -0.87 -10.87
C LYS A 128 2.14 -2.34 -10.46
N GLY A 129 1.04 -3.03 -10.79
CA GLY A 129 0.88 -4.47 -10.58
C GLY A 129 0.56 -4.86 -9.13
N VAL A 130 0.06 -3.95 -8.29
CA VAL A 130 -0.34 -4.28 -6.91
C VAL A 130 -1.55 -5.20 -6.91
N HIS A 131 -1.41 -6.37 -6.28
CA HIS A 131 -2.48 -7.33 -6.07
C HIS A 131 -3.41 -6.88 -4.95
N MET A 132 -4.61 -6.41 -5.29
CA MET A 132 -5.60 -5.95 -4.31
C MET A 132 -6.56 -7.07 -3.96
N ILE A 133 -6.44 -7.63 -2.74
CA ILE A 133 -7.23 -8.76 -2.28
C ILE A 133 -8.17 -8.34 -1.16
N THR A 134 -9.47 -8.67 -1.30
CA THR A 134 -10.53 -8.29 -0.35
C THR A 134 -11.18 -9.52 0.26
N GLY A 135 -11.90 -9.34 1.38
CA GLY A 135 -12.54 -10.46 2.10
C GLY A 135 -11.54 -11.38 2.81
N VAL A 136 -10.39 -10.83 3.18
CA VAL A 136 -9.29 -11.61 3.78
C VAL A 136 -9.49 -11.78 5.29
N GLU A 137 -9.41 -13.02 5.76
CA GLU A 137 -9.27 -13.35 7.17
C GLU A 137 -7.81 -13.75 7.43
N TYR A 138 -7.15 -12.99 8.30
CA TYR A 138 -5.74 -13.26 8.66
C TYR A 138 -5.70 -14.35 9.74
N GLN A 139 -4.89 -15.38 9.54
CA GLN A 139 -4.79 -16.51 10.45
C GLN A 139 -3.51 -16.46 11.30
N LYS A 140 -2.35 -16.51 10.67
CA LYS A 140 -1.05 -16.44 11.33
C LYS A 140 0.06 -15.98 10.38
N ILE A 141 1.21 -15.63 10.97
CA ILE A 141 2.46 -15.34 10.26
C ILE A 141 3.54 -16.31 10.78
N ASP A 142 4.28 -16.92 9.88
CA ASP A 142 5.40 -17.81 10.20
C ASP A 142 6.53 -17.70 9.17
N ASP A 143 7.52 -18.60 9.23
CA ASP A 143 8.67 -18.60 8.31
C ASP A 143 8.26 -18.76 6.83
N VAL A 144 7.15 -19.42 6.53
CA VAL A 144 6.66 -19.57 5.16
C VAL A 144 6.06 -18.28 4.63
N GLY A 145 5.27 -17.57 5.47
CA GLY A 145 4.63 -16.33 5.06
C GLY A 145 3.41 -15.95 5.88
N LEU A 146 2.47 -15.29 5.23
CA LEU A 146 1.18 -14.89 5.80
C LEU A 146 0.09 -15.89 5.41
N HIS A 147 -0.47 -16.59 6.39
CA HIS A 147 -1.60 -17.49 6.23
C HIS A 147 -2.90 -16.71 6.28
N ILE A 148 -3.72 -16.87 5.25
CA ILE A 148 -5.00 -16.19 5.09
C ILE A 148 -6.11 -17.17 4.70
N SER A 149 -7.36 -16.78 4.95
CA SER A 149 -8.54 -17.42 4.37
C SER A 149 -9.33 -16.41 3.56
N ILE A 150 -9.85 -16.85 2.42
CA ILE A 150 -10.78 -16.09 1.57
C ILE A 150 -11.95 -17.00 1.23
N ASN A 151 -13.16 -16.59 1.60
CA ASN A 151 -14.37 -17.40 1.39
C ASN A 151 -14.25 -18.83 1.96
N GLY A 152 -13.56 -18.98 3.11
CA GLY A 152 -13.34 -20.27 3.77
C GLY A 152 -12.21 -21.12 3.18
N GLN A 153 -11.56 -20.67 2.12
CA GLN A 153 -10.41 -21.36 1.54
C GLN A 153 -9.11 -20.78 2.10
N THR A 154 -8.35 -21.63 2.77
CA THR A 154 -7.04 -21.27 3.33
C THR A 154 -5.97 -21.30 2.26
N GLN A 155 -5.11 -20.27 2.27
CA GLN A 155 -3.92 -20.18 1.43
C GLN A 155 -2.78 -19.48 2.16
N VAL A 156 -1.56 -19.67 1.68
CA VAL A 156 -0.36 -19.01 2.21
C VAL A 156 0.17 -18.05 1.15
N LEU A 157 0.31 -16.78 1.53
CA LEU A 157 1.09 -15.82 0.77
C LEU A 157 2.56 -15.96 1.21
N GLU A 158 3.36 -16.61 0.39
CA GLU A 158 4.79 -16.75 0.62
C GLU A 158 5.46 -15.41 0.39
N VAL A 159 5.65 -14.63 1.46
CA VAL A 159 6.20 -13.27 1.41
C VAL A 159 7.44 -13.13 2.27
N ASP A 160 8.31 -12.20 1.87
CA ASP A 160 9.51 -11.85 2.63
C ASP A 160 9.15 -10.98 3.83
N ASN A 161 8.18 -10.07 3.66
CA ASN A 161 7.73 -9.18 4.72
C ASN A 161 6.21 -9.03 4.75
N VAL A 162 5.69 -8.76 5.96
CA VAL A 162 4.30 -8.38 6.22
C VAL A 162 4.31 -6.99 6.86
N ILE A 163 3.72 -6.01 6.19
CA ILE A 163 3.67 -4.62 6.66
C ILE A 163 2.31 -4.33 7.28
N ILE A 164 2.30 -3.88 8.54
CA ILE A 164 1.07 -3.60 9.27
C ILE A 164 0.66 -2.14 9.05
N CYS A 165 -0.47 -1.95 8.34
CA CYS A 165 -1.10 -0.65 8.07
C CYS A 165 -2.55 -0.59 8.57
N ALA A 166 -2.97 -1.50 9.45
CA ALA A 166 -4.35 -1.72 9.83
C ALA A 166 -4.74 -0.97 11.12
N GLY A 167 -5.11 0.29 10.93
CA GLY A 167 -5.71 1.09 12.00
C GLY A 167 -4.70 1.88 12.83
N GLN A 168 -5.25 2.84 13.57
CA GLN A 168 -4.53 3.76 14.42
C GLN A 168 -5.30 3.96 15.71
N ASP A 169 -4.62 4.08 16.82
CA ASP A 169 -5.18 4.38 18.12
C ASP A 169 -4.77 5.79 18.56
N PRO A 170 -5.73 6.62 19.00
CA PRO A 170 -5.43 7.98 19.45
C PRO A 170 -4.64 7.95 20.76
N GLN A 171 -3.63 8.80 20.86
CA GLN A 171 -2.90 9.02 22.10
C GLN A 171 -3.76 9.89 23.04
N ARG A 172 -4.16 9.34 24.18
CA ARG A 172 -5.10 9.98 25.12
C ARG A 172 -4.49 10.26 26.49
N GLU A 173 -3.19 10.18 26.64
CA GLU A 173 -2.50 10.30 27.92
C GLU A 173 -2.80 11.61 28.65
N LEU A 174 -2.93 12.72 27.90
CA LEU A 174 -3.28 14.03 28.48
C LEU A 174 -4.78 14.20 28.77
N GLN A 175 -5.63 13.28 28.34
CA GLN A 175 -7.09 13.44 28.53
C GLN A 175 -7.49 13.40 30.02
N ALA A 176 -6.75 12.67 30.85
CA ALA A 176 -7.03 12.52 32.28
C ALA A 176 -6.58 13.76 33.10
N THR A 177 -5.76 14.64 32.51
CA THR A 177 -5.18 15.83 33.18
C THR A 177 -5.84 17.14 32.77
N VAL A 178 -6.82 17.09 31.89
CA VAL A 178 -7.60 18.23 31.38
C VAL A 178 -9.08 18.04 31.66
#